data_313674082d23e9056f65e89632b77217
#
_entry.id   313674082d23e9056f65e89632b77217
#
_cell.length_a   1.000
_cell.length_b   1.000
_cell.length_c   1.000
_cell.angle_alpha   90.00
_cell.angle_beta   90.00
_cell.angle_gamma   90.00
#
_symmetry.space_group_name_H-M   'P 1'
#
loop_
_entity.id
_entity.type
_entity.pdbx_description
1 polymer ?
#
loop_
_entity_poly.entity_id
_entity_poly.type
_entity_poly.pdbx_seq_one_letter_code
_entity_poly.pdbx_strand_id
1 'polypeptide(L)'
;MRIAGAKRHGEPAGTGGPAGAAEQPPPDASARRPAHGRRMWIILGLVAVLLAGVTAAATYVFVSQRNASTGASLRPSGIPGNISTSTANLMQLSPVPGVRAPDFRFTDQHGHTMTLASLRGKIVVLEFMDPHCTDICPIVSQEFVDAYHLLGAQASKVVFAAINVNQFHTTVQDMAAYSTAHRLNTIPGWHFFTGPVPALRTAWRDYNVEVEAPNPNADIIHTSVVYFIDAKGAERFIASPMVNHTANGKAYLPLAQLSDWATGIARLADDMARPAR
;
A
#
# COMPACT_ATOMS: atom_id res chain seq x y z
N MET A 1 12.26 10.30 -51.19
CA MET A 1 11.80 11.44 -52.03
C MET A 1 12.07 12.67 -51.18
N ARG A 2 13.27 13.28 -51.24
CA ARG A 2 13.62 14.50 -51.99
C ARG A 2 12.65 15.64 -51.65
N ILE A 3 13.00 16.89 -51.27
CA ILE A 3 14.17 17.81 -51.43
C ILE A 3 13.82 19.03 -50.55
N ALA A 4 14.61 19.67 -49.68
CA ALA A 4 15.67 20.68 -49.87
C ALA A 4 15.21 22.09 -50.30
N GLY A 5 15.86 23.11 -49.69
CA GLY A 5 16.10 24.45 -50.21
C GLY A 5 15.82 25.57 -49.21
N ALA A 6 16.66 26.26 -48.51
CA ALA A 6 17.89 27.03 -48.77
C ALA A 6 17.65 28.38 -49.45
N LYS A 7 18.26 29.42 -48.85
CA LYS A 7 18.87 30.67 -49.35
C LYS A 7 18.25 31.95 -48.80
N ARG A 8 18.96 32.76 -48.03
CA ARG A 8 20.10 33.70 -48.23
C ARG A 8 19.72 35.02 -48.92
N HIS A 9 20.39 36.04 -48.40
CA HIS A 9 20.79 37.36 -48.94
C HIS A 9 19.94 38.52 -48.41
N GLY A 10 20.51 39.68 -48.07
CA GLY A 10 21.84 40.25 -48.16
C GLY A 10 21.78 41.69 -47.67
N GLU A 11 22.90 42.13 -47.17
CA GLU A 11 23.25 43.57 -46.97
C GLU A 11 23.37 44.32 -48.31
N PRO A 12 23.41 45.67 -48.38
CA PRO A 12 24.58 46.45 -47.97
C PRO A 12 24.33 47.93 -47.53
N ALA A 13 25.19 48.43 -46.67
CA ALA A 13 26.17 49.51 -46.80
C ALA A 13 25.79 50.91 -47.41
N GLY A 14 26.33 51.92 -46.75
CA GLY A 14 26.73 53.15 -47.40
C GLY A 14 26.49 54.42 -46.62
N THR A 15 27.48 54.94 -46.00
CA THR A 15 28.38 56.10 -46.29
C THR A 15 27.90 57.47 -45.82
N GLY A 16 28.80 58.21 -45.13
CA GLY A 16 29.05 59.61 -45.31
C GLY A 16 29.17 60.44 -44.01
N GLY A 17 30.42 60.75 -43.59
CA GLY A 17 30.71 61.87 -42.70
C GLY A 17 30.64 63.20 -43.46
N PRO A 18 31.01 64.35 -42.97
CA PRO A 18 32.22 64.60 -42.13
C PRO A 18 32.09 65.71 -41.05
N ALA A 19 33.10 65.75 -40.19
CA ALA A 19 33.86 66.95 -39.69
C ALA A 19 33.19 68.03 -38.86
N GLY A 20 33.80 68.24 -37.68
CA GLY A 20 34.15 69.60 -37.28
C GLY A 20 33.74 70.05 -35.93
N ALA A 21 34.78 70.36 -35.18
CA ALA A 21 34.94 71.38 -34.16
C ALA A 21 35.17 70.92 -32.73
N ALA A 22 36.37 71.20 -32.31
CA ALA A 22 36.89 71.23 -30.94
C ALA A 22 36.13 72.26 -30.10
N GLU A 23 35.87 71.97 -28.81
CA GLU A 23 35.88 72.99 -27.75
C GLU A 23 35.95 72.34 -26.36
N GLN A 24 36.86 72.82 -25.62
CA GLN A 24 37.29 72.89 -24.22
C GLN A 24 36.51 72.13 -23.11
N PRO A 25 37.29 71.70 -22.08
CA PRO A 25 36.76 71.02 -20.91
C PRO A 25 36.15 71.98 -19.87
N PRO A 26 35.04 71.60 -19.22
CA PRO A 26 34.56 72.35 -18.04
C PRO A 26 35.23 71.87 -16.74
N PRO A 27 35.15 72.67 -15.72
CA PRO A 27 35.99 72.57 -14.54
C PRO A 27 35.58 71.46 -13.58
N ASP A 28 36.56 70.98 -12.89
CA ASP A 28 36.56 70.11 -11.73
C ASP A 28 35.50 70.49 -10.67
N ALA A 29 34.54 69.69 -10.45
CA ALA A 29 33.61 69.74 -9.32
C ALA A 29 33.73 68.45 -8.49
N SER A 30 34.82 68.40 -7.70
CA SER A 30 34.92 67.46 -6.60
C SER A 30 33.83 67.74 -5.54
N ALA A 31 32.61 67.34 -5.79
CA ALA A 31 31.56 67.34 -4.78
C ALA A 31 31.72 66.06 -3.92
N ARG A 32 32.28 66.22 -2.75
CA ARG A 32 32.30 65.23 -1.68
C ARG A 32 30.86 64.78 -1.37
N ARG A 33 30.48 63.59 -1.81
CA ARG A 33 29.22 62.95 -1.39
C ARG A 33 29.32 62.56 0.08
N PRO A 34 28.33 62.91 0.92
CA PRO A 34 28.38 62.61 2.34
C PRO A 34 28.36 61.09 2.58
N ALA A 35 29.31 60.64 3.41
CA ALA A 35 29.53 59.22 3.77
C ALA A 35 28.36 58.53 4.50
N HIS A 36 27.24 59.26 4.74
CA HIS A 36 26.09 58.75 5.48
C HIS A 36 25.23 57.77 4.64
N GLY A 37 25.18 57.92 3.32
CA GLY A 37 24.36 57.06 2.45
C GLY A 37 24.86 55.60 2.43
N ARG A 38 26.16 55.39 2.43
CA ARG A 38 26.74 54.04 2.31
C ARG A 38 26.52 53.16 3.55
N ARG A 39 26.54 53.76 4.75
CA ARG A 39 26.25 53.06 6.02
C ARG A 39 24.76 52.69 6.13
N MET A 40 23.87 53.53 5.69
CA MET A 40 22.41 53.25 5.67
C MET A 40 22.08 52.08 4.74
N TRP A 41 22.70 51.99 3.56
CA TRP A 41 22.47 50.89 2.65
C TRP A 41 23.05 49.55 3.17
N ILE A 42 24.14 49.58 3.92
CA ILE A 42 24.70 48.38 4.57
C ILE A 42 23.78 47.93 5.70
N ILE A 43 23.23 48.82 6.50
CA ILE A 43 22.28 48.46 7.59
C ILE A 43 20.98 47.93 7.02
N LEU A 44 20.44 48.52 5.96
CA LEU A 44 19.25 48.00 5.29
C LEU A 44 19.47 46.63 4.66
N GLY A 45 20.67 46.39 4.08
CA GLY A 45 21.03 45.09 3.55
C GLY A 45 21.15 44.00 4.65
N LEU A 46 21.74 44.35 5.80
CA LEU A 46 21.83 43.40 6.93
C LEU A 46 20.49 43.08 7.54
N VAL A 47 19.61 44.08 7.66
CA VAL A 47 18.22 43.88 8.13
C VAL A 47 17.43 42.99 7.16
N ALA A 48 17.57 43.20 5.85
CA ALA A 48 16.91 42.37 4.83
C ALA A 48 17.38 40.92 4.87
N VAL A 49 18.68 40.67 5.07
CA VAL A 49 19.23 39.31 5.21
C VAL A 49 18.76 38.65 6.51
N LEU A 50 18.68 39.38 7.62
CA LEU A 50 18.16 38.88 8.88
C LEU A 50 16.66 38.53 8.77
N LEU A 51 15.85 39.38 8.15
CA LEU A 51 14.45 39.12 7.92
C LEU A 51 14.23 37.91 6.99
N ALA A 52 15.02 37.79 5.92
CA ALA A 52 14.99 36.62 5.04
C ALA A 52 15.40 35.32 5.76
N GLY A 53 16.41 35.39 6.65
CA GLY A 53 16.82 34.25 7.48
C GLY A 53 15.74 33.83 8.49
N VAL A 54 15.08 34.78 9.15
CA VAL A 54 14.00 34.49 10.10
C VAL A 54 12.77 33.91 9.39
N THR A 55 12.41 34.45 8.21
CA THR A 55 11.28 33.91 7.43
C THR A 55 11.60 32.51 6.90
N ALA A 56 12.82 32.24 6.43
CA ALA A 56 13.23 30.91 5.98
C ALA A 56 13.23 29.89 7.15
N ALA A 57 13.74 30.29 8.33
CA ALA A 57 13.72 29.44 9.52
C ALA A 57 12.27 29.16 10.00
N ALA A 58 11.41 30.18 10.03
CA ALA A 58 10.01 30.04 10.40
C ALA A 58 9.25 29.13 9.42
N THR A 59 9.51 29.27 8.12
CA THR A 59 8.91 28.41 7.08
C THR A 59 9.41 26.97 7.22
N TYR A 60 10.70 26.77 7.47
CA TYR A 60 11.27 25.45 7.70
C TYR A 60 10.68 24.77 8.94
N VAL A 61 10.57 25.47 10.06
CA VAL A 61 9.92 24.96 11.29
C VAL A 61 8.46 24.66 11.05
N PHE A 62 7.74 25.52 10.35
CA PHE A 62 6.32 25.32 10.06
C PHE A 62 6.08 24.14 9.12
N VAL A 63 6.91 23.97 8.09
CA VAL A 63 6.83 22.80 7.17
C VAL A 63 7.24 21.52 7.89
N SER A 64 8.29 21.54 8.72
CA SER A 64 8.71 20.37 9.50
C SER A 64 7.68 20.00 10.58
N GLN A 65 7.03 20.97 11.21
CA GLN A 65 5.93 20.69 12.14
C GLN A 65 4.69 20.15 11.43
N ARG A 66 4.33 20.67 10.25
CA ARG A 66 3.25 20.09 9.43
C ARG A 66 3.58 18.64 9.00
N ASN A 67 4.80 18.38 8.56
CA ASN A 67 5.22 17.04 8.18
C ASN A 67 5.29 16.10 9.39
N ALA A 68 5.62 16.59 10.57
CA ALA A 68 5.58 15.82 11.82
C ALA A 68 4.13 15.57 12.30
N SER A 69 3.22 16.50 12.11
CA SER A 69 1.81 16.33 12.51
C SER A 69 0.97 15.53 11.50
N THR A 70 1.35 15.50 10.21
CA THR A 70 0.74 14.60 9.22
C THR A 70 1.28 13.17 9.32
N GLY A 71 2.38 12.93 10.03
CA GLY A 71 2.96 11.59 10.26
C GLY A 71 2.47 10.87 11.52
N ALA A 72 1.70 11.51 12.39
CA ALA A 72 1.00 10.82 13.47
C ALA A 72 -0.28 10.21 12.90
N SER A 73 -0.15 9.10 12.17
CA SER A 73 -1.33 8.32 11.79
C SER A 73 -2.04 7.89 13.08
N LEU A 74 -3.22 8.45 13.27
CA LEU A 74 -4.07 8.13 14.41
C LEU A 74 -4.33 6.62 14.37
N ARG A 75 -4.08 5.95 15.49
CA ARG A 75 -4.43 4.54 15.63
C ARG A 75 -5.92 4.37 15.36
N PRO A 76 -6.33 3.50 14.43
CA PRO A 76 -7.75 3.25 14.22
C PRO A 76 -8.39 2.77 15.54
N SER A 77 -9.57 3.27 15.85
CA SER A 77 -10.29 2.86 17.07
C SER A 77 -10.68 1.38 17.01
N GLY A 78 -10.69 0.69 18.13
CA GLY A 78 -11.07 -0.73 18.21
C GLY A 78 -9.96 -1.72 17.84
N ILE A 79 -8.77 -1.26 17.50
CA ILE A 79 -7.63 -2.15 17.25
C ILE A 79 -6.98 -2.57 18.58
N PRO A 80 -6.70 -3.89 18.80
CA PRO A 80 -6.07 -4.40 20.00
C PRO A 80 -4.71 -3.75 20.31
N GLY A 81 -4.41 -3.56 21.60
CA GLY A 81 -3.21 -2.86 22.06
C GLY A 81 -1.88 -3.50 21.67
N ASN A 82 -1.88 -4.80 21.40
CA ASN A 82 -0.72 -5.57 20.96
C ASN A 82 -0.40 -5.42 19.45
N ILE A 83 -1.25 -4.76 18.66
CA ILE A 83 -1.01 -4.42 17.25
C ILE A 83 -0.43 -3.01 17.19
N SER A 84 0.71 -2.81 16.54
CA SER A 84 1.27 -1.47 16.35
C SER A 84 0.41 -0.63 15.38
N THR A 85 0.45 0.69 15.52
CA THR A 85 -0.27 1.59 14.59
C THR A 85 0.24 1.41 13.16
N SER A 86 1.55 1.22 12.96
CA SER A 86 2.12 0.97 11.64
C SER A 86 1.61 -0.33 11.02
N THR A 87 1.56 -1.41 11.79
CA THR A 87 1.02 -2.71 11.34
C THR A 87 -0.47 -2.60 11.02
N ALA A 88 -1.26 -1.95 11.88
CA ALA A 88 -2.70 -1.75 11.63
C ALA A 88 -2.96 -0.96 10.34
N ASN A 89 -2.17 0.09 10.09
CA ASN A 89 -2.28 0.89 8.88
C ASN A 89 -1.81 0.12 7.63
N LEU A 90 -0.71 -0.64 7.73
CA LEU A 90 -0.22 -1.47 6.64
C LEU A 90 -1.27 -2.51 6.21
N MET A 91 -1.91 -3.15 7.20
CA MET A 91 -2.97 -4.13 6.97
C MET A 91 -4.31 -3.49 6.59
N GLN A 92 -4.44 -2.17 6.65
CA GLN A 92 -5.73 -1.47 6.58
C GLN A 92 -6.76 -2.11 7.53
N LEU A 93 -6.29 -2.54 8.70
CA LEU A 93 -7.05 -3.31 9.66
C LEU A 93 -8.25 -2.52 10.16
N SER A 94 -9.43 -3.08 9.97
CA SER A 94 -10.71 -2.48 10.34
C SER A 94 -11.50 -3.42 11.25
N PRO A 95 -11.93 -2.97 12.44
CA PRO A 95 -12.82 -3.75 13.29
C PRO A 95 -14.22 -3.83 12.65
N VAL A 96 -14.84 -4.99 12.76
CA VAL A 96 -16.23 -5.24 12.31
C VAL A 96 -17.11 -5.42 13.55
N PRO A 97 -18.38 -5.02 13.53
CA PRO A 97 -19.26 -5.04 14.71
C PRO A 97 -19.67 -6.43 15.22
N GLY A 98 -18.92 -7.49 14.91
CA GLY A 98 -19.17 -8.84 15.41
C GLY A 98 -20.39 -9.50 14.77
N VAL A 99 -20.62 -9.25 13.49
CA VAL A 99 -21.67 -9.87 12.71
C VAL A 99 -21.36 -11.36 12.49
N ARG A 100 -22.37 -12.20 12.53
CA ARG A 100 -22.20 -13.62 12.22
C ARG A 100 -21.66 -13.78 10.79
N ALA A 101 -20.51 -14.45 10.66
CA ALA A 101 -19.95 -14.76 9.34
C ALA A 101 -20.91 -15.68 8.55
N PRO A 102 -21.11 -15.44 7.26
CA PRO A 102 -21.91 -16.30 6.39
C PRO A 102 -21.38 -17.73 6.42
N ASP A 103 -22.29 -18.70 6.62
CA ASP A 103 -21.89 -20.11 6.58
C ASP A 103 -21.78 -20.58 5.14
N PHE A 104 -20.90 -21.55 4.93
CA PHE A 104 -20.70 -22.21 3.64
C PHE A 104 -20.55 -23.72 3.82
N ARG A 105 -20.71 -24.48 2.75
CA ARG A 105 -20.43 -25.91 2.70
C ARG A 105 -19.61 -26.20 1.45
N PHE A 106 -18.34 -26.51 1.63
CA PHE A 106 -17.39 -26.73 0.56
C PHE A 106 -16.51 -27.96 0.80
N THR A 107 -15.76 -28.33 -0.23
CA THR A 107 -14.77 -29.40 -0.17
C THR A 107 -13.38 -28.77 -0.11
N ASP A 108 -12.54 -29.22 0.81
CA ASP A 108 -11.16 -28.75 0.95
C ASP A 108 -10.19 -29.44 -0.05
N GLN A 109 -8.94 -29.03 -0.03
CA GLN A 109 -7.87 -29.59 -0.86
C GLN A 109 -7.57 -31.07 -0.61
N HIS A 110 -8.15 -31.68 0.43
CA HIS A 110 -8.02 -33.09 0.75
C HIS A 110 -9.28 -33.90 0.38
N GLY A 111 -10.30 -33.24 -0.17
CA GLY A 111 -11.57 -33.87 -0.53
C GLY A 111 -12.56 -33.97 0.63
N HIS A 112 -12.30 -33.35 1.78
CA HIS A 112 -13.22 -33.37 2.91
C HIS A 112 -14.26 -32.26 2.78
N THR A 113 -15.53 -32.61 2.94
CA THR A 113 -16.60 -31.62 2.99
C THR A 113 -16.69 -30.99 4.37
N MET A 114 -16.61 -29.65 4.41
CA MET A 114 -16.63 -28.86 5.64
C MET A 114 -17.56 -27.66 5.54
N THR A 115 -17.95 -27.12 6.68
CA THR A 115 -18.73 -25.89 6.80
C THR A 115 -17.96 -24.92 7.71
N LEU A 116 -18.23 -23.62 7.62
CA LEU A 116 -17.70 -22.67 8.60
C LEU A 116 -18.11 -23.05 10.01
N ALA A 117 -19.36 -23.56 10.18
CA ALA A 117 -19.85 -24.02 11.47
C ALA A 117 -19.02 -25.18 12.06
N SER A 118 -18.41 -26.04 11.22
CA SER A 118 -17.54 -27.13 11.67
C SER A 118 -16.19 -26.63 12.22
N LEU A 119 -15.82 -25.38 11.98
CA LEU A 119 -14.61 -24.72 12.47
C LEU A 119 -14.83 -23.97 13.79
N ARG A 120 -16.02 -24.03 14.38
CA ARG A 120 -16.30 -23.38 15.67
C ARG A 120 -15.35 -23.88 16.77
N GLY A 121 -15.01 -22.97 17.68
CA GLY A 121 -13.99 -23.21 18.69
C GLY A 121 -12.58 -22.83 18.24
N LYS A 122 -12.41 -22.50 16.96
CA LYS A 122 -11.15 -21.98 16.38
C LYS A 122 -11.34 -20.55 15.93
N ILE A 123 -10.26 -19.79 15.92
CA ILE A 123 -10.16 -18.54 15.19
C ILE A 123 -9.95 -18.91 13.71
N VAL A 124 -10.73 -18.33 12.81
CA VAL A 124 -10.57 -18.57 11.36
C VAL A 124 -10.03 -17.30 10.71
N VAL A 125 -8.89 -17.42 10.04
CA VAL A 125 -8.30 -16.42 9.16
C VAL A 125 -8.65 -16.84 7.74
N LEU A 126 -9.63 -16.15 7.14
CA LEU A 126 -10.23 -16.53 5.85
C LEU A 126 -9.89 -15.51 4.78
N GLU A 127 -9.43 -15.98 3.64
CA GLU A 127 -9.18 -15.21 2.41
C GLU A 127 -9.97 -15.80 1.24
N PHE A 128 -10.08 -15.04 0.16
CA PHE A 128 -10.61 -15.49 -1.12
C PHE A 128 -9.46 -15.51 -2.12
N MET A 129 -9.15 -16.69 -2.68
CA MET A 129 -7.95 -16.90 -3.50
C MET A 129 -8.27 -17.59 -4.82
N ASP A 130 -7.50 -17.23 -5.85
CA ASP A 130 -7.45 -17.96 -7.12
C ASP A 130 -6.30 -18.96 -7.09
N PRO A 131 -6.53 -20.28 -7.33
CA PRO A 131 -5.46 -21.28 -7.37
C PRO A 131 -4.48 -21.10 -8.55
N HIS A 132 -4.75 -20.21 -9.49
CA HIS A 132 -3.87 -19.86 -10.61
C HIS A 132 -3.32 -18.44 -10.52
N CYS A 133 -3.59 -17.71 -9.44
CA CYS A 133 -3.08 -16.36 -9.22
C CYS A 133 -1.54 -16.35 -9.14
N THR A 134 -0.94 -15.42 -9.88
CA THR A 134 0.52 -15.20 -9.89
C THR A 134 0.91 -13.83 -9.30
N ASP A 135 -0.05 -13.10 -8.78
CA ASP A 135 0.11 -11.74 -8.28
C ASP A 135 0.09 -11.69 -6.74
N ILE A 136 -1.03 -11.34 -6.13
CA ILE A 136 -1.14 -11.10 -4.68
C ILE A 136 -1.25 -12.40 -3.86
N CYS A 137 -1.93 -13.43 -4.38
CA CYS A 137 -2.19 -14.66 -3.60
C CYS A 137 -0.92 -15.38 -3.14
N PRO A 138 0.20 -15.48 -3.92
CA PRO A 138 1.46 -16.02 -3.43
C PRO A 138 2.04 -15.27 -2.23
N ILE A 139 1.84 -13.95 -2.18
CA ILE A 139 2.32 -13.09 -1.08
C ILE A 139 1.50 -13.34 0.17
N VAL A 140 0.16 -13.34 0.06
CA VAL A 140 -0.73 -13.69 1.19
C VAL A 140 -0.47 -15.12 1.69
N SER A 141 -0.18 -16.05 0.78
CA SER A 141 0.20 -17.41 1.17
C SER A 141 1.46 -17.44 2.05
N GLN A 142 2.47 -16.65 1.70
CA GLN A 142 3.68 -16.53 2.51
C GLN A 142 3.38 -15.85 3.87
N GLU A 143 2.53 -14.82 3.89
CA GLU A 143 2.08 -14.17 5.13
C GLU A 143 1.39 -15.18 6.06
N PHE A 144 0.57 -16.09 5.53
CA PHE A 144 -0.10 -17.12 6.32
C PHE A 144 0.88 -18.14 6.87
N VAL A 145 1.85 -18.61 6.07
CA VAL A 145 2.91 -19.53 6.53
C VAL A 145 3.73 -18.90 7.65
N ASP A 146 4.15 -17.64 7.47
CA ASP A 146 4.95 -16.95 8.46
C ASP A 146 4.14 -16.64 9.73
N ALA A 147 2.88 -16.25 9.60
CA ALA A 147 1.97 -16.04 10.74
C ALA A 147 1.74 -17.32 11.54
N TYR A 148 1.57 -18.46 10.87
CA TYR A 148 1.43 -19.76 11.51
C TYR A 148 2.65 -20.07 12.41
N HIS A 149 3.87 -19.85 11.88
CA HIS A 149 5.09 -20.07 12.67
C HIS A 149 5.20 -19.11 13.88
N LEU A 150 4.73 -17.88 13.73
CA LEU A 150 4.74 -16.89 14.83
C LEU A 150 3.72 -17.19 15.93
N LEU A 151 2.65 -17.93 15.63
CA LEU A 151 1.63 -18.33 16.62
C LEU A 151 2.17 -19.32 17.66
N GLY A 152 3.18 -20.10 17.35
CA GLY A 152 3.77 -21.09 18.25
C GLY A 152 2.71 -22.00 18.88
N ALA A 153 2.61 -22.03 20.21
CA ALA A 153 1.65 -22.88 20.94
C ALA A 153 0.17 -22.53 20.64
N GLN A 154 -0.12 -21.31 20.18
CA GLN A 154 -1.50 -20.91 19.85
C GLN A 154 -1.94 -21.38 18.46
N ALA A 155 -1.02 -21.87 17.63
CA ALA A 155 -1.31 -22.29 16.26
C ALA A 155 -2.44 -23.35 16.20
N SER A 156 -2.54 -24.21 17.21
CA SER A 156 -3.63 -25.21 17.30
C SER A 156 -5.04 -24.62 17.47
N LYS A 157 -5.14 -23.35 17.83
CA LYS A 157 -6.42 -22.63 18.00
C LYS A 157 -6.83 -21.86 16.75
N VAL A 158 -5.97 -21.80 15.72
CA VAL A 158 -6.17 -20.99 14.52
C VAL A 158 -6.28 -21.89 13.30
N VAL A 159 -7.23 -21.61 12.46
CA VAL A 159 -7.42 -22.20 11.13
C VAL A 159 -7.16 -21.13 10.10
N PHE A 160 -6.29 -21.41 9.15
CA PHE A 160 -6.09 -20.61 7.96
C PHE A 160 -6.89 -21.23 6.82
N ALA A 161 -7.67 -20.42 6.12
CA ALA A 161 -8.56 -20.91 5.10
C ALA A 161 -8.62 -19.98 3.89
N ALA A 162 -8.88 -20.56 2.73
CA ALA A 162 -9.26 -19.79 1.55
C ALA A 162 -10.51 -20.39 0.89
N ILE A 163 -11.31 -19.53 0.25
CA ILE A 163 -12.39 -19.94 -0.66
C ILE A 163 -11.97 -19.58 -2.08
N ASN A 164 -12.12 -20.52 -3.00
CA ASN A 164 -11.79 -20.36 -4.40
C ASN A 164 -12.66 -19.27 -5.07
N VAL A 165 -12.02 -18.33 -5.80
CA VAL A 165 -12.67 -17.32 -6.65
C VAL A 165 -12.61 -17.64 -8.14
N ASN A 166 -11.89 -18.70 -8.53
CA ASN A 166 -11.77 -19.07 -9.93
C ASN A 166 -12.86 -20.09 -10.33
N GLN A 167 -13.84 -19.62 -11.08
CA GLN A 167 -14.96 -20.48 -11.54
C GLN A 167 -14.55 -21.50 -12.61
N PHE A 168 -13.38 -21.38 -13.20
CA PHE A 168 -12.88 -22.27 -14.26
C PHE A 168 -11.97 -23.38 -13.71
N HIS A 169 -11.40 -23.19 -12.53
CA HIS A 169 -10.50 -24.10 -11.83
C HIS A 169 -11.07 -24.43 -10.45
N THR A 170 -11.98 -25.41 -10.41
CA THR A 170 -12.75 -25.73 -9.20
C THR A 170 -12.46 -27.14 -8.67
N THR A 171 -11.42 -27.79 -9.15
CA THR A 171 -11.12 -29.17 -8.71
C THR A 171 -10.36 -29.16 -7.38
N VAL A 172 -10.54 -30.21 -6.59
CA VAL A 172 -9.75 -30.46 -5.37
C VAL A 172 -8.25 -30.50 -5.71
N GLN A 173 -7.91 -31.00 -6.89
CA GLN A 173 -6.52 -31.07 -7.35
C GLN A 173 -5.90 -29.68 -7.58
N ASP A 174 -6.64 -28.72 -8.12
CA ASP A 174 -6.17 -27.33 -8.27
C ASP A 174 -5.84 -26.74 -6.90
N MET A 175 -6.72 -26.93 -5.91
CA MET A 175 -6.52 -26.46 -4.54
C MET A 175 -5.31 -27.11 -3.88
N ALA A 176 -5.12 -28.43 -4.07
CA ALA A 176 -4.00 -29.17 -3.52
C ALA A 176 -2.67 -28.77 -4.17
N ALA A 177 -2.66 -28.58 -5.49
CA ALA A 177 -1.47 -28.14 -6.24
C ALA A 177 -1.00 -26.77 -5.79
N TYR A 178 -1.91 -25.80 -5.71
CA TYR A 178 -1.62 -24.46 -5.19
C TYR A 178 -1.09 -24.49 -3.76
N SER A 179 -1.77 -25.22 -2.88
CA SER A 179 -1.37 -25.36 -1.46
C SER A 179 0.04 -25.89 -1.31
N THR A 180 0.42 -26.84 -2.15
CA THR A 180 1.78 -27.43 -2.17
C THR A 180 2.80 -26.45 -2.73
N ALA A 181 2.50 -25.80 -3.87
CA ALA A 181 3.40 -24.87 -4.52
C ALA A 181 3.77 -23.67 -3.61
N HIS A 182 2.81 -23.23 -2.78
CA HIS A 182 2.99 -22.10 -1.87
C HIS A 182 3.21 -22.51 -0.40
N ARG A 183 3.54 -23.77 -0.12
CA ARG A 183 3.88 -24.30 1.20
C ARG A 183 2.76 -24.18 2.25
N LEU A 184 1.54 -23.90 1.84
CA LEU A 184 0.38 -23.81 2.74
C LEU A 184 0.05 -25.17 3.37
N ASN A 185 0.39 -26.28 2.70
CA ASN A 185 0.30 -27.63 3.24
C ASN A 185 1.21 -27.89 4.46
N THR A 186 2.12 -26.97 4.80
CA THR A 186 2.91 -27.01 6.04
C THR A 186 2.14 -26.49 7.26
N ILE A 187 0.96 -25.91 7.05
CA ILE A 187 0.04 -25.44 8.10
C ILE A 187 -0.98 -26.57 8.36
N PRO A 188 -0.95 -27.28 9.50
CA PRO A 188 -1.87 -28.39 9.76
C PRO A 188 -3.35 -28.01 9.74
N GLY A 189 -3.67 -26.76 10.07
CA GLY A 189 -5.03 -26.20 10.03
C GLY A 189 -5.30 -25.35 8.77
N TRP A 190 -4.70 -25.70 7.63
CA TRP A 190 -4.97 -25.05 6.35
C TRP A 190 -6.08 -25.75 5.59
N HIS A 191 -7.02 -24.97 5.05
CA HIS A 191 -8.06 -25.46 4.15
C HIS A 191 -8.23 -24.54 2.97
N PHE A 192 -8.10 -25.05 1.74
CA PHE A 192 -8.44 -24.34 0.52
C PHE A 192 -9.73 -24.92 -0.04
N PHE A 193 -10.81 -24.21 0.13
CA PHE A 193 -12.16 -24.64 -0.18
C PHE A 193 -12.56 -24.40 -1.63
N THR A 194 -13.20 -25.38 -2.22
CA THR A 194 -13.81 -25.30 -3.55
C THR A 194 -15.16 -26.02 -3.58
N GLY A 195 -15.91 -25.84 -4.65
CA GLY A 195 -17.22 -26.46 -4.82
C GLY A 195 -17.90 -26.07 -6.12
N PRO A 196 -19.19 -26.40 -6.27
CA PRO A 196 -19.96 -25.99 -7.43
C PRO A 196 -19.96 -24.47 -7.60
N VAL A 197 -19.78 -23.97 -8.83
CA VAL A 197 -19.72 -22.55 -9.14
C VAL A 197 -20.91 -21.74 -8.58
N PRO A 198 -22.17 -22.21 -8.65
CA PRO A 198 -23.29 -21.48 -8.04
C PRO A 198 -23.14 -21.27 -6.52
N ALA A 199 -22.57 -22.28 -5.81
CA ALA A 199 -22.33 -22.18 -4.36
C ALA A 199 -21.16 -21.23 -4.06
N LEU A 200 -20.07 -21.26 -4.86
CA LEU A 200 -18.97 -20.32 -4.77
C LEU A 200 -19.45 -18.87 -4.96
N ARG A 201 -20.24 -18.61 -6.01
CA ARG A 201 -20.83 -17.29 -6.26
C ARG A 201 -21.74 -16.81 -5.12
N THR A 202 -22.44 -17.74 -4.45
CA THR A 202 -23.21 -17.40 -3.25
C THR A 202 -22.30 -16.95 -2.12
N ALA A 203 -21.22 -17.68 -1.84
CA ALA A 203 -20.26 -17.29 -0.82
C ALA A 203 -19.59 -15.95 -1.16
N TRP A 204 -19.17 -15.72 -2.41
CA TRP A 204 -18.58 -14.44 -2.82
C TRP A 204 -19.53 -13.27 -2.51
N ARG A 205 -20.79 -13.37 -2.92
CA ARG A 205 -21.79 -12.35 -2.65
C ARG A 205 -22.01 -12.14 -1.15
N ASP A 206 -22.15 -13.23 -0.39
CA ASP A 206 -22.49 -13.17 1.03
C ASP A 206 -21.33 -12.58 1.88
N TYR A 207 -20.08 -12.71 1.40
CA TYR A 207 -18.88 -12.07 1.96
C TYR A 207 -18.52 -10.73 1.28
N ASN A 208 -19.38 -10.20 0.39
CA ASN A 208 -19.13 -8.98 -0.37
C ASN A 208 -17.83 -9.02 -1.19
N VAL A 209 -17.47 -10.17 -1.72
CA VAL A 209 -16.33 -10.36 -2.61
C VAL A 209 -16.83 -10.23 -4.06
N GLU A 210 -16.42 -9.18 -4.73
CA GLU A 210 -16.65 -9.01 -6.16
C GLU A 210 -15.66 -9.87 -6.93
N VAL A 211 -16.12 -10.59 -7.94
CA VAL A 211 -15.30 -11.45 -8.78
C VAL A 211 -15.62 -11.18 -10.24
N GLU A 212 -14.62 -10.76 -10.98
CA GLU A 212 -14.66 -10.56 -12.42
C GLU A 212 -13.78 -11.61 -13.11
N ALA A 213 -14.39 -12.49 -13.87
CA ALA A 213 -13.76 -13.63 -14.54
C ALA A 213 -14.36 -13.78 -15.94
N PRO A 214 -13.91 -12.98 -16.93
CA PRO A 214 -14.56 -12.91 -18.24
C PRO A 214 -14.40 -14.19 -19.08
N ASN A 215 -13.28 -14.90 -18.93
CA ASN A 215 -13.01 -16.16 -19.62
C ASN A 215 -11.89 -16.95 -18.92
N PRO A 216 -11.69 -18.25 -19.26
CA PRO A 216 -10.69 -19.11 -18.59
C PRO A 216 -9.22 -18.69 -18.75
N ASN A 217 -8.92 -17.83 -19.71
CA ASN A 217 -7.55 -17.39 -20.02
C ASN A 217 -7.26 -15.97 -19.50
N ALA A 218 -8.25 -15.32 -18.90
CA ALA A 218 -8.08 -14.00 -18.30
C ALA A 218 -7.74 -14.13 -16.82
N ASP A 219 -7.02 -13.14 -16.31
CA ASP A 219 -6.80 -13.01 -14.88
C ASP A 219 -8.13 -12.84 -14.14
N ILE A 220 -8.25 -13.45 -12.98
CA ILE A 220 -9.39 -13.27 -12.09
C ILE A 220 -9.14 -12.01 -11.26
N ILE A 221 -9.99 -11.01 -11.46
CA ILE A 221 -9.98 -9.79 -10.65
C ILE A 221 -11.01 -9.97 -9.54
N HIS A 222 -10.59 -9.84 -8.30
CA HIS A 222 -11.51 -9.96 -7.18
C HIS A 222 -11.12 -9.05 -6.01
N THR A 223 -12.09 -8.79 -5.13
CA THR A 223 -11.83 -8.12 -3.85
C THR A 223 -10.91 -8.99 -3.00
N SER A 224 -9.75 -8.47 -2.59
CA SER A 224 -8.82 -9.16 -1.71
C SER A 224 -9.00 -8.65 -0.28
N VAL A 225 -9.55 -9.50 0.59
CA VAL A 225 -9.86 -9.17 1.99
C VAL A 225 -9.65 -10.40 2.86
N VAL A 226 -8.85 -10.25 3.90
CA VAL A 226 -8.69 -11.25 4.96
C VAL A 226 -9.73 -11.00 6.06
N TYR A 227 -10.57 -11.98 6.33
CA TYR A 227 -11.55 -11.98 7.40
C TYR A 227 -11.01 -12.68 8.64
N PHE A 228 -11.15 -12.04 9.79
CA PHE A 228 -10.83 -12.63 11.08
C PHE A 228 -12.12 -12.97 11.81
N ILE A 229 -12.40 -14.28 11.91
CA ILE A 229 -13.63 -14.82 12.47
C ILE A 229 -13.32 -15.46 13.82
N ASP A 230 -14.05 -15.10 14.86
CA ASP A 230 -13.83 -15.61 16.22
C ASP A 230 -14.35 -17.05 16.39
N ALA A 231 -14.00 -17.64 17.53
CA ALA A 231 -14.38 -19.02 17.89
C ALA A 231 -15.90 -19.26 17.94
N LYS A 232 -16.71 -18.18 18.01
CA LYS A 232 -18.18 -18.24 17.97
C LYS A 232 -18.71 -18.09 16.54
N GLY A 233 -17.84 -17.85 15.55
CA GLY A 233 -18.20 -17.67 14.16
C GLY A 233 -18.67 -16.25 13.83
N ALA A 234 -18.23 -15.25 14.59
CA ALA A 234 -18.51 -13.85 14.27
C ALA A 234 -17.27 -13.19 13.65
N GLU A 235 -17.46 -12.42 12.58
CA GLU A 235 -16.45 -11.56 12.01
C GLU A 235 -16.10 -10.45 13.01
N ARG A 236 -14.81 -10.29 13.26
CA ARG A 236 -14.31 -9.31 14.23
C ARG A 236 -13.46 -8.25 13.59
N PHE A 237 -12.71 -8.62 12.57
CA PHE A 237 -11.84 -7.71 11.83
C PHE A 237 -11.78 -8.13 10.37
N ILE A 238 -11.48 -7.14 9.53
CA ILE A 238 -11.06 -7.35 8.14
C ILE A 238 -9.72 -6.64 7.93
N ALA A 239 -8.92 -7.17 7.02
CA ALA A 239 -7.69 -6.56 6.54
C ALA A 239 -7.62 -6.63 5.03
N SER A 240 -6.95 -5.66 4.39
CA SER A 240 -6.84 -5.59 2.93
C SER A 240 -5.39 -5.80 2.51
N PRO A 241 -5.04 -6.98 2.00
CA PRO A 241 -3.69 -7.25 1.49
C PRO A 241 -3.30 -6.30 0.37
N MET A 242 -2.03 -5.98 0.31
CA MET A 242 -1.45 -5.07 -0.68
C MET A 242 -0.19 -5.67 -1.27
N VAL A 243 0.08 -5.32 -2.52
CA VAL A 243 1.33 -5.66 -3.20
C VAL A 243 1.89 -4.46 -3.94
N ASN A 244 3.20 -4.44 -4.11
CA ASN A 244 3.88 -3.56 -5.05
C ASN A 244 4.18 -4.34 -6.33
N HIS A 245 4.38 -3.62 -7.43
CA HIS A 245 4.82 -4.22 -8.69
C HIS A 245 6.14 -3.62 -9.15
N THR A 246 7.03 -4.47 -9.62
CA THR A 246 8.25 -4.04 -10.29
C THR A 246 7.92 -3.46 -11.68
N ALA A 247 8.89 -2.81 -12.33
CA ALA A 247 8.69 -2.23 -13.67
C ALA A 247 8.27 -3.27 -14.73
N ASN A 248 8.57 -4.56 -14.53
CA ASN A 248 8.16 -5.66 -15.40
C ASN A 248 6.90 -6.40 -14.91
N GLY A 249 6.14 -5.78 -13.99
CA GLY A 249 4.84 -6.29 -13.52
C GLY A 249 4.89 -7.41 -12.48
N LYS A 250 6.07 -7.80 -11.97
CA LYS A 250 6.16 -8.82 -10.93
C LYS A 250 5.71 -8.26 -9.58
N ALA A 251 4.75 -8.93 -8.96
CA ALA A 251 4.29 -8.61 -7.61
C ALA A 251 5.36 -8.90 -6.56
N TYR A 252 5.46 -8.04 -5.56
CA TYR A 252 6.31 -8.23 -4.40
C TYR A 252 5.83 -7.43 -3.20
N LEU A 253 6.22 -7.84 -2.02
CA LEU A 253 6.12 -7.04 -0.81
C LEU A 253 7.52 -6.94 -0.18
N PRO A 254 7.99 -5.75 0.28
CA PRO A 254 9.24 -5.64 1.02
C PRO A 254 9.25 -6.58 2.23
N LEU A 255 10.37 -7.24 2.51
CA LEU A 255 10.48 -8.24 3.59
C LEU A 255 10.01 -7.72 4.95
N ALA A 256 10.29 -6.45 5.26
CA ALA A 256 9.81 -5.83 6.49
C ALA A 256 8.27 -5.77 6.55
N GLN A 257 7.61 -5.42 5.45
CA GLN A 257 6.15 -5.37 5.37
C GLN A 257 5.54 -6.77 5.40
N LEU A 258 6.14 -7.75 4.73
CA LEU A 258 5.72 -9.16 4.81
C LEU A 258 5.78 -9.67 6.26
N SER A 259 6.87 -9.39 6.97
CA SER A 259 7.02 -9.72 8.39
C SER A 259 6.01 -8.99 9.28
N ASP A 260 5.73 -7.71 8.99
CA ASP A 260 4.73 -6.93 9.72
C ASP A 260 3.31 -7.48 9.52
N TRP A 261 2.96 -7.92 8.31
CA TRP A 261 1.70 -8.59 7.99
C TRP A 261 1.57 -9.89 8.77
N ALA A 262 2.57 -10.79 8.68
CA ALA A 262 2.58 -12.05 9.40
C ALA A 262 2.46 -11.85 10.93
N THR A 263 3.19 -10.85 11.46
CA THR A 263 3.11 -10.47 12.88
C THR A 263 1.73 -9.95 13.25
N GLY A 264 1.13 -9.13 12.39
CA GLY A 264 -0.22 -8.58 12.58
C GLY A 264 -1.28 -9.68 12.65
N ILE A 265 -1.27 -10.61 11.69
CA ILE A 265 -2.16 -11.78 11.66
C ILE A 265 -2.00 -12.61 12.95
N ALA A 266 -0.76 -12.96 13.31
CA ALA A 266 -0.50 -13.82 14.46
C ALA A 266 -0.96 -13.15 15.77
N ARG A 267 -0.65 -11.87 15.98
CA ARG A 267 -1.06 -11.11 17.18
C ARG A 267 -2.56 -10.94 17.27
N LEU A 268 -3.23 -10.68 16.14
CA LEU A 268 -4.67 -10.52 16.12
C LEU A 268 -5.37 -11.85 16.42
N ALA A 269 -4.93 -12.94 15.81
CA ALA A 269 -5.47 -14.27 16.10
C ALA A 269 -5.22 -14.71 17.54
N ASP A 270 -4.04 -14.41 18.12
CA ASP A 270 -3.74 -14.68 19.54
C ASP A 270 -4.63 -13.85 20.47
N ASP A 271 -4.86 -12.56 20.17
CA ASP A 271 -5.76 -11.70 20.97
C ASP A 271 -7.18 -12.24 20.97
N MET A 272 -7.68 -12.64 19.80
CA MET A 272 -9.03 -13.22 19.64
C MET A 272 -9.17 -14.60 20.29
N ALA A 273 -8.08 -15.36 20.44
CA ALA A 273 -8.08 -16.69 21.08
C ALA A 273 -8.07 -16.62 22.62
N ARG A 274 -7.87 -15.43 23.20
CA ARG A 274 -7.91 -15.23 24.67
C ARG A 274 -9.35 -15.11 25.13
N PRO A 275 -9.68 -15.65 26.31
CA PRO A 275 -11.00 -15.38 26.91
C PRO A 275 -11.18 -13.88 27.11
N ALA A 276 -12.38 -13.38 26.84
CA ALA A 276 -12.75 -12.00 27.19
C ALA A 276 -12.52 -11.79 28.69
N ARG A 277 -11.73 -10.78 29.03
CA ARG A 277 -11.50 -10.38 30.44
C ARG A 277 -12.72 -9.70 31.01
#